data_3b5292eda86f0f69a8c29ca901fc07f5
#
_entry.id   3b5292eda86f0f69a8c29ca901fc07f5
#
_cell.length_a   1.000
_cell.length_b   1.000
_cell.length_c   1.000
_cell.angle_alpha   90.00
_cell.angle_beta   90.00
_cell.angle_gamma   90.00
#
_symmetry.space_group_name_H-M   'P 1'
#
loop_
_entity.id
_entity.type
_entity.pdbx_description
1 polymer ?
#
loop_
_entity_poly.entity_id
_entity_poly.type
_entity_poly.pdbx_seq_one_letter_code
_entity_poly.pdbx_strand_id
1 'polypeptide(L)'
;MPNNYRVVQWNTGNVGKSSLQSIADNPALELVGCYAWSPGKVGCDVGELVGIAPLGVAATNDVDALLALKPDCVVYNPMWIDVDELVRILSAGVNVVTTASFITGQNLGDGRDRIVDACQKGGSTIFGSGVSPGFAELLAIVSAMVCNRIDKVTVNEAADTTFYDSPDTEKPVGFGQPIDHPELQEMARKGTAIFGEAVRLVADALGVELDEVRCVAEFAQTTADLEMASWTIDAGCVAGVYISWQGIVSGNTLIDLNVRWRKGQTLEPDWKIDQDGWVIQIDGQPTVTTKVGFLPPPYFQAETIADFMTLGHIMTAMPAVNAIAAVVAAPPGIVTYADLPLTLPLGYAKV
;
A
#
# COMPACT_ATOMS: atom_id res chain seq x y z
N MET A 1 25.88 14.83 10.69
CA MET A 1 24.59 14.15 10.92
C MET A 1 23.82 14.26 9.62
N PRO A 2 23.12 13.24 9.16
CA PRO A 2 22.24 13.42 8.02
C PRO A 2 21.22 14.51 8.34
N ASN A 3 20.82 15.28 7.33
CA ASN A 3 19.79 16.32 7.49
C ASN A 3 18.53 15.67 8.06
N ASN A 4 17.95 16.25 9.10
CA ASN A 4 16.62 15.84 9.55
C ASN A 4 15.61 16.31 8.52
N TYR A 5 14.93 15.38 7.84
CA TYR A 5 13.89 15.71 6.89
C TYR A 5 12.66 16.22 7.64
N ARG A 6 12.15 17.38 7.24
CA ARG A 6 10.94 17.98 7.79
C ARG A 6 9.71 17.34 7.15
N VAL A 7 8.90 16.68 7.96
CA VAL A 7 7.80 15.82 7.49
C VAL A 7 6.47 16.33 8.02
N VAL A 8 5.48 16.40 7.15
CA VAL A 8 4.08 16.57 7.53
C VAL A 8 3.37 15.23 7.35
N GLN A 9 2.71 14.76 8.41
CA GLN A 9 1.79 13.62 8.34
C GLN A 9 0.45 14.08 7.77
N TRP A 10 -0.06 13.37 6.76
CA TRP A 10 -1.36 13.65 6.15
C TRP A 10 -2.35 12.55 6.46
N ASN A 11 -3.37 12.89 7.24
CA ASN A 11 -4.36 12.00 7.83
C ASN A 11 -3.86 11.09 8.95
N THR A 12 -4.78 10.77 9.86
CA THR A 12 -4.54 10.02 11.10
C THR A 12 -5.51 8.84 11.21
N GLY A 13 -5.74 8.12 10.08
CA GLY A 13 -6.34 6.79 10.06
C GLY A 13 -5.36 5.75 10.60
N ASN A 14 -5.70 4.46 10.53
CA ASN A 14 -4.89 3.40 11.14
C ASN A 14 -3.44 3.37 10.60
N VAL A 15 -3.25 3.39 9.28
CA VAL A 15 -1.93 3.46 8.66
C VAL A 15 -1.24 4.79 8.97
N GLY A 16 -1.98 5.91 8.91
CA GLY A 16 -1.46 7.24 9.23
C GLY A 16 -0.96 7.36 10.67
N LYS A 17 -1.61 6.71 11.64
CA LYS A 17 -1.12 6.62 13.03
C LYS A 17 0.21 5.88 13.12
N SER A 18 0.33 4.75 12.41
CA SER A 18 1.58 3.98 12.37
C SER A 18 2.71 4.77 11.69
N SER A 19 2.42 5.50 10.62
CA SER A 19 3.36 6.41 9.97
C SER A 19 3.81 7.51 10.93
N LEU A 20 2.87 8.18 11.60
CA LEU A 20 3.15 9.28 12.53
C LEU A 20 4.04 8.83 13.68
N GLN A 21 3.72 7.71 14.32
CA GLN A 21 4.55 7.15 15.38
C GLN A 21 5.95 6.81 14.87
N SER A 22 6.04 6.21 13.69
CA SER A 22 7.33 5.87 13.09
C SER A 22 8.16 7.10 12.74
N ILE A 23 7.53 8.21 12.29
CA ILE A 23 8.22 9.49 12.08
C ILE A 23 8.74 10.05 13.40
N ALA A 24 7.92 10.04 14.45
CA ALA A 24 8.31 10.54 15.78
C ALA A 24 9.46 9.76 16.41
N ASP A 25 9.54 8.45 16.14
CA ASP A 25 10.57 7.56 16.68
C ASP A 25 11.89 7.59 15.88
N ASN A 26 11.91 8.23 14.71
CA ASN A 26 13.07 8.25 13.80
C ASN A 26 13.90 9.52 13.96
N PRO A 27 15.15 9.45 14.42
CA PRO A 27 15.99 10.63 14.64
C PRO A 27 16.41 11.35 13.34
N ALA A 28 16.18 10.76 12.17
CA ALA A 28 16.43 11.39 10.87
C ALA A 28 15.21 12.16 10.33
N LEU A 29 14.06 12.11 11.02
CA LEU A 29 12.83 12.76 10.63
C LEU A 29 12.39 13.76 11.69
N GLU A 30 11.86 14.90 11.28
CA GLU A 30 11.28 15.94 12.14
C GLU A 30 9.80 16.09 11.76
N LEU A 31 8.89 15.68 12.64
CA LEU A 31 7.47 15.93 12.45
C LEU A 31 7.17 17.40 12.69
N VAL A 32 6.85 18.14 11.63
CA VAL A 32 6.61 19.59 11.70
C VAL A 32 5.14 19.98 11.61
N GLY A 33 4.25 19.05 11.23
CA GLY A 33 2.83 19.30 11.13
C GLY A 33 2.03 18.03 10.87
N CYS A 34 0.72 18.12 11.06
CA CYS A 34 -0.20 17.03 10.79
C CYS A 34 -1.53 17.56 10.25
N TYR A 35 -1.94 17.01 9.10
CA TYR A 35 -3.27 17.24 8.56
C TYR A 35 -4.27 16.26 9.15
N ALA A 36 -5.38 16.78 9.67
CA ALA A 36 -6.51 15.98 10.14
C ALA A 36 -7.80 16.47 9.49
N TRP A 37 -8.41 15.59 8.68
CA TRP A 37 -9.68 15.88 8.03
C TRP A 37 -10.86 16.01 9.02
N SER A 38 -10.86 15.18 10.07
CA SER A 38 -11.96 15.13 11.04
C SER A 38 -11.92 16.36 11.98
N PRO A 39 -12.99 17.15 12.07
CA PRO A 39 -13.02 18.34 12.92
C PRO A 39 -12.70 18.07 14.40
N GLY A 40 -13.07 16.88 14.90
CA GLY A 40 -12.79 16.50 16.30
C GLY A 40 -11.31 16.23 16.60
N LYS A 41 -10.46 16.18 15.59
CA LYS A 41 -9.00 16.02 15.74
C LYS A 41 -8.23 17.33 15.58
N VAL A 42 -8.86 18.36 15.00
CA VAL A 42 -8.24 19.65 14.80
C VAL A 42 -7.97 20.31 16.14
N GLY A 43 -6.72 20.77 16.34
CA GLY A 43 -6.25 21.34 17.59
C GLY A 43 -5.75 20.34 18.62
N CYS A 44 -5.97 19.03 18.43
CA CYS A 44 -5.43 17.99 19.31
C CYS A 44 -3.92 17.82 19.07
N ASP A 45 -3.17 17.52 20.13
CA ASP A 45 -1.78 17.10 19.98
C ASP A 45 -1.71 15.75 19.25
N VAL A 46 -0.81 15.64 18.28
CA VAL A 46 -0.73 14.45 17.41
C VAL A 46 -0.20 13.24 18.15
N GLY A 47 0.60 13.40 19.20
CA GLY A 47 1.02 12.31 20.08
C GLY A 47 -0.17 11.69 20.79
N GLU A 48 -1.07 12.54 21.31
CA GLU A 48 -2.31 12.06 21.94
C GLU A 48 -3.21 11.30 20.96
N LEU A 49 -3.28 11.76 19.69
CA LEU A 49 -4.06 11.10 18.64
C LEU A 49 -3.59 9.67 18.31
N VAL A 50 -2.33 9.36 18.59
CA VAL A 50 -1.74 8.04 18.35
C VAL A 50 -1.43 7.27 19.65
N GLY A 51 -1.77 7.83 20.81
CA GLY A 51 -1.64 7.17 22.12
C GLY A 51 -0.23 7.16 22.69
N ILE A 52 0.60 8.16 22.32
CA ILE A 52 1.93 8.39 22.91
C ILE A 52 1.98 9.72 23.65
N ALA A 53 3.12 10.04 24.27
CA ALA A 53 3.32 11.33 24.92
C ALA A 53 3.11 12.50 23.93
N PRO A 54 2.60 13.66 24.40
CA PRO A 54 2.43 14.83 23.55
C PRO A 54 3.73 15.20 22.83
N LEU A 55 3.60 15.49 21.52
CA LEU A 55 4.73 15.86 20.65
C LEU A 55 4.87 17.38 20.46
N GLY A 56 3.90 18.17 20.97
CA GLY A 56 3.89 19.63 20.78
C GLY A 56 3.46 20.08 19.38
N VAL A 57 2.92 19.17 18.56
CA VAL A 57 2.43 19.42 17.21
C VAL A 57 0.91 19.28 17.23
N ALA A 58 0.18 20.37 16.97
CA ALA A 58 -1.27 20.34 16.86
C ALA A 58 -1.70 19.93 15.45
N ALA A 59 -2.69 19.02 15.37
CA ALA A 59 -3.31 18.67 14.10
C ALA A 59 -4.15 19.84 13.57
N THR A 60 -4.13 20.06 12.25
CA THR A 60 -4.91 21.12 11.59
C THR A 60 -5.53 20.64 10.28
N ASN A 61 -6.57 21.30 9.82
CA ASN A 61 -7.13 21.14 8.47
C ASN A 61 -6.77 22.32 7.54
N ASP A 62 -5.92 23.23 7.99
CA ASP A 62 -5.42 24.35 7.18
C ASP A 62 -4.21 23.89 6.35
N VAL A 63 -4.48 23.58 5.08
CA VAL A 63 -3.46 23.14 4.12
C VAL A 63 -2.41 24.22 3.87
N ASP A 64 -2.82 25.52 3.80
CA ASP A 64 -1.87 26.61 3.55
C ASP A 64 -0.92 26.81 4.73
N ALA A 65 -1.41 26.68 5.95
CA ALA A 65 -0.56 26.73 7.14
C ALA A 65 0.46 25.58 7.14
N LEU A 66 0.08 24.36 6.73
CA LEU A 66 0.99 23.21 6.63
C LEU A 66 2.06 23.40 5.54
N LEU A 67 1.67 23.88 4.36
CA LEU A 67 2.62 24.15 3.27
C LEU A 67 3.57 25.32 3.59
N ALA A 68 3.11 26.32 4.38
CA ALA A 68 3.94 27.42 4.86
C ALA A 68 5.07 26.98 5.80
N LEU A 69 4.96 25.77 6.40
CA LEU A 69 6.04 25.16 7.19
C LEU A 69 7.22 24.73 6.31
N LYS A 70 7.05 24.68 4.99
CA LYS A 70 8.05 24.21 4.00
C LYS A 70 8.61 22.84 4.37
N PRO A 71 7.75 21.81 4.47
CA PRO A 71 8.22 20.45 4.71
C PRO A 71 8.98 19.92 3.49
N ASP A 72 9.94 19.04 3.72
CA ASP A 72 10.65 18.33 2.66
C ASP A 72 9.75 17.25 2.02
N CYS A 73 8.86 16.65 2.84
CA CYS A 73 7.98 15.58 2.40
C CYS A 73 6.67 15.55 3.19
N VAL A 74 5.60 15.18 2.49
CA VAL A 74 4.30 14.80 3.07
C VAL A 74 4.18 13.27 3.04
N VAL A 75 3.86 12.66 4.18
CA VAL A 75 3.42 11.26 4.26
C VAL A 75 1.90 11.23 4.13
N TYR A 76 1.43 10.88 2.95
CA TYR A 76 0.05 11.01 2.50
C TYR A 76 -0.71 9.69 2.66
N ASN A 77 -1.55 9.58 3.69
CA ASN A 77 -2.27 8.36 4.05
C ASN A 77 -3.81 8.49 4.07
N PRO A 78 -4.47 9.17 3.12
CA PRO A 78 -5.92 9.04 3.01
C PRO A 78 -6.30 7.65 2.48
N MET A 79 -7.57 7.29 2.59
CA MET A 79 -8.08 6.05 2.01
C MET A 79 -8.04 6.09 0.47
N TRP A 80 -8.36 7.24 -0.11
CA TRP A 80 -8.40 7.45 -1.57
C TRP A 80 -7.54 8.64 -1.96
N ILE A 81 -6.99 8.59 -3.16
CA ILE A 81 -6.24 9.70 -3.76
C ILE A 81 -7.21 10.86 -4.07
N ASP A 82 -6.84 12.05 -3.62
CA ASP A 82 -7.40 13.32 -4.09
C ASP A 82 -6.36 14.01 -4.98
N VAL A 83 -6.65 14.05 -6.29
CA VAL A 83 -5.74 14.61 -7.29
C VAL A 83 -5.54 16.12 -7.08
N ASP A 84 -6.59 16.85 -6.69
CA ASP A 84 -6.49 18.31 -6.49
C ASP A 84 -5.61 18.63 -5.27
N GLU A 85 -5.74 17.84 -4.22
CA GLU A 85 -4.90 17.97 -3.02
C GLU A 85 -3.43 17.63 -3.32
N LEU A 86 -3.16 16.53 -4.05
CA LEU A 86 -1.80 16.18 -4.48
C LEU A 86 -1.19 17.26 -5.39
N VAL A 87 -1.94 17.77 -6.38
CA VAL A 87 -1.49 18.86 -7.26
C VAL A 87 -1.11 20.09 -6.45
N ARG A 88 -1.90 20.43 -5.41
CA ARG A 88 -1.60 21.57 -4.53
C ARG A 88 -0.29 21.37 -3.76
N ILE A 89 -0.10 20.20 -3.15
CA ILE A 89 1.10 19.86 -2.37
C ILE A 89 2.34 19.85 -3.27
N LEU A 90 2.28 19.10 -4.38
CA LEU A 90 3.40 18.94 -5.30
C LEU A 90 3.79 20.25 -5.99
N SER A 91 2.80 21.06 -6.42
CA SER A 91 3.06 22.40 -7.02
C SER A 91 3.69 23.38 -6.05
N ALA A 92 3.54 23.16 -4.74
CA ALA A 92 4.19 23.97 -3.71
C ALA A 92 5.66 23.57 -3.46
N GLY A 93 6.18 22.58 -4.19
CA GLY A 93 7.56 22.10 -4.07
C GLY A 93 7.76 21.07 -2.95
N VAL A 94 6.70 20.44 -2.48
CA VAL A 94 6.74 19.44 -1.40
C VAL A 94 6.63 18.04 -1.97
N ASN A 95 7.58 17.17 -1.63
CA ASN A 95 7.57 15.77 -2.05
C ASN A 95 6.48 14.99 -1.32
N VAL A 96 6.04 13.88 -1.92
CA VAL A 96 4.99 13.04 -1.36
C VAL A 96 5.42 11.58 -1.36
N VAL A 97 5.25 10.90 -0.23
CA VAL A 97 5.21 9.44 -0.15
C VAL A 97 3.79 9.03 0.28
N THR A 98 3.23 8.00 -0.35
CA THR A 98 1.82 7.64 -0.09
C THR A 98 1.62 6.13 0.03
N THR A 99 0.66 5.75 0.89
CA THR A 99 0.12 4.38 0.96
C THR A 99 -1.30 4.29 0.39
N ALA A 100 -1.85 5.40 -0.13
CA ALA A 100 -3.10 5.36 -0.86
C ALA A 100 -2.91 4.62 -2.19
N SER A 101 -4.02 4.26 -2.87
CA SER A 101 -3.99 3.48 -4.12
C SER A 101 -3.24 4.19 -5.25
N PHE A 102 -1.90 4.17 -5.19
CA PHE A 102 -1.00 4.85 -6.13
C PHE A 102 0.34 4.12 -6.21
N ILE A 103 0.74 3.70 -7.40
CA ILE A 103 2.11 3.22 -7.71
C ILE A 103 2.67 4.00 -8.91
N THR A 104 2.00 3.93 -10.07
CA THR A 104 2.38 4.64 -11.29
C THR A 104 1.41 5.77 -11.64
N GLY A 105 0.27 5.82 -10.96
CA GLY A 105 -0.81 6.77 -11.18
C GLY A 105 -1.65 6.51 -12.45
N GLN A 106 -1.44 5.41 -13.14
CA GLN A 106 -2.14 5.10 -14.40
C GLN A 106 -3.65 4.99 -14.24
N ASN A 107 -4.12 4.54 -13.09
CA ASN A 107 -5.55 4.40 -12.80
C ASN A 107 -6.27 5.76 -12.62
N LEU A 108 -5.52 6.86 -12.53
CA LEU A 108 -6.06 8.21 -12.34
C LEU A 108 -6.44 8.88 -13.67
N GLY A 109 -6.17 8.25 -14.82
CA GLY A 109 -6.42 8.85 -16.13
C GLY A 109 -5.75 10.23 -16.26
N ASP A 110 -6.50 11.27 -16.67
CA ASP A 110 -6.00 12.64 -16.81
C ASP A 110 -5.42 13.22 -15.50
N GLY A 111 -5.82 12.67 -14.35
CA GLY A 111 -5.27 13.04 -13.04
C GLY A 111 -3.77 12.77 -12.93
N ARG A 112 -3.28 11.74 -13.61
CA ARG A 112 -1.85 11.41 -13.66
C ARG A 112 -1.04 12.53 -14.30
N ASP A 113 -1.48 13.04 -15.44
CA ASP A 113 -0.77 14.10 -16.16
C ASP A 113 -0.74 15.39 -15.34
N ARG A 114 -1.85 15.71 -14.66
CA ARG A 114 -1.92 16.84 -13.71
C ARG A 114 -0.92 16.72 -12.55
N ILE A 115 -0.72 15.49 -12.04
CA ILE A 115 0.28 15.21 -10.99
C ILE A 115 1.69 15.37 -11.56
N VAL A 116 1.97 14.87 -12.77
CA VAL A 116 3.28 15.05 -13.43
C VAL A 116 3.58 16.53 -13.64
N ASP A 117 2.63 17.30 -14.16
CA ASP A 117 2.79 18.75 -14.35
C ASP A 117 3.04 19.47 -13.01
N ALA A 118 2.34 19.07 -11.94
CA ALA A 118 2.53 19.64 -10.61
C ALA A 118 3.94 19.32 -10.07
N CYS A 119 4.43 18.11 -10.24
CA CYS A 119 5.80 17.71 -9.89
C CYS A 119 6.83 18.58 -10.63
N GLN A 120 6.68 18.75 -11.94
CA GLN A 120 7.59 19.55 -12.75
C GLN A 120 7.57 21.02 -12.32
N LYS A 121 6.38 21.57 -12.08
CA LYS A 121 6.20 22.94 -11.63
C LYS A 121 6.84 23.20 -10.27
N GLY A 122 6.64 22.30 -9.31
CA GLY A 122 7.13 22.43 -7.95
C GLY A 122 8.58 21.99 -7.76
N GLY A 123 9.14 21.22 -8.70
CA GLY A 123 10.42 20.55 -8.52
C GLY A 123 10.32 19.44 -7.48
N SER A 124 9.18 18.74 -7.41
CA SER A 124 8.84 17.75 -6.38
C SER A 124 8.58 16.37 -6.96
N THR A 125 8.56 15.36 -6.10
CA THR A 125 8.47 13.95 -6.48
C THR A 125 7.37 13.28 -5.69
N ILE A 126 6.64 12.35 -6.31
CA ILE A 126 5.68 11.47 -5.64
C ILE A 126 6.07 10.01 -5.81
N PHE A 127 5.93 9.25 -4.72
CA PHE A 127 6.16 7.81 -4.64
C PHE A 127 5.04 7.13 -3.88
N GLY A 128 4.49 6.06 -4.42
CA GLY A 128 3.49 5.23 -3.76
C GLY A 128 4.02 3.85 -3.44
N SER A 129 3.70 3.35 -2.25
CA SER A 129 4.04 2.01 -1.80
C SER A 129 3.21 1.60 -0.60
N GLY A 130 3.18 0.32 -0.31
CA GLY A 130 2.61 -0.31 0.87
C GLY A 130 3.27 -1.66 1.07
N VAL A 131 2.64 -2.57 1.83
CA VAL A 131 3.13 -3.95 1.95
C VAL A 131 2.86 -4.73 0.66
N SER A 132 1.67 -4.61 0.10
CA SER A 132 1.25 -5.17 -1.20
C SER A 132 0.00 -4.42 -1.68
N PRO A 133 0.06 -3.81 -2.88
CA PRO A 133 1.25 -3.72 -3.71
C PRO A 133 2.31 -2.74 -3.18
N GLY A 134 3.56 -3.00 -3.51
CA GLY A 134 4.72 -2.17 -3.17
C GLY A 134 5.92 -2.98 -2.70
N PHE A 135 6.01 -3.29 -1.41
CA PHE A 135 7.14 -4.03 -0.84
C PHE A 135 7.25 -5.47 -1.37
N ALA A 136 6.13 -6.15 -1.60
CA ALA A 136 6.13 -7.49 -2.17
C ALA A 136 6.73 -7.52 -3.58
N GLU A 137 6.42 -6.51 -4.41
CA GLU A 137 6.99 -6.37 -5.76
C GLU A 137 8.46 -5.95 -5.72
N LEU A 138 8.86 -5.10 -4.77
CA LEU A 138 10.29 -4.83 -4.53
C LEU A 138 11.06 -6.13 -4.24
N LEU A 139 10.52 -7.01 -3.41
CA LEU A 139 11.14 -8.30 -3.13
C LEU A 139 11.20 -9.20 -4.38
N ALA A 140 10.21 -9.14 -5.25
CA ALA A 140 10.24 -9.84 -6.53
C ALA A 140 11.37 -9.31 -7.44
N ILE A 141 11.49 -7.98 -7.55
CA ILE A 141 12.56 -7.32 -8.30
C ILE A 141 13.94 -7.72 -7.74
N VAL A 142 14.12 -7.63 -6.42
CA VAL A 142 15.37 -8.00 -5.75
C VAL A 142 15.69 -9.50 -5.93
N SER A 143 14.67 -10.37 -5.83
CA SER A 143 14.85 -11.81 -6.05
C SER A 143 15.26 -12.15 -7.48
N ALA A 144 14.81 -11.37 -8.45
CA ALA A 144 15.17 -11.54 -9.87
C ALA A 144 16.62 -11.13 -10.19
N MET A 145 17.27 -10.31 -9.34
CA MET A 145 18.63 -9.80 -9.60
C MET A 145 19.72 -10.87 -9.69
N VAL A 146 19.47 -12.08 -9.16
CA VAL A 146 20.42 -13.19 -9.23
C VAL A 146 20.20 -14.10 -10.45
N CYS A 147 19.21 -13.79 -11.30
CA CYS A 147 18.88 -14.55 -12.49
C CYS A 147 19.51 -13.93 -13.74
N ASN A 148 20.12 -14.75 -14.59
CA ASN A 148 20.58 -14.31 -15.90
C ASN A 148 19.56 -14.59 -17.02
N ARG A 149 18.44 -15.22 -16.67
CA ARG A 149 17.27 -15.45 -17.52
C ARG A 149 16.02 -15.46 -16.63
N ILE A 150 14.98 -14.76 -17.04
CA ILE A 150 13.70 -14.68 -16.37
C ILE A 150 12.62 -15.08 -17.37
N ASP A 151 11.90 -16.16 -17.05
CA ASP A 151 10.80 -16.67 -17.88
C ASP A 151 9.45 -16.24 -17.34
N LYS A 152 9.33 -16.10 -16.00
CA LYS A 152 8.12 -15.62 -15.31
C LYS A 152 8.45 -15.11 -13.92
N VAL A 153 7.78 -14.02 -13.51
CA VAL A 153 7.76 -13.51 -12.14
C VAL A 153 6.37 -13.73 -11.57
N THR A 154 6.27 -14.45 -10.46
CA THR A 154 5.01 -14.69 -9.77
C THR A 154 5.10 -14.17 -8.34
N VAL A 155 4.13 -13.36 -7.92
CA VAL A 155 3.93 -12.96 -6.53
C VAL A 155 2.59 -13.51 -6.07
N ASN A 156 2.60 -14.40 -5.10
CA ASN A 156 1.39 -14.96 -4.51
C ASN A 156 1.24 -14.41 -3.09
N GLU A 157 0.19 -13.65 -2.87
CA GLU A 157 -0.28 -13.24 -1.56
C GLU A 157 -1.42 -14.17 -1.13
N ALA A 158 -1.38 -14.62 0.12
CA ALA A 158 -2.49 -15.34 0.73
C ALA A 158 -2.74 -14.79 2.13
N ALA A 159 -3.99 -14.48 2.45
CA ALA A 159 -4.36 -13.94 3.75
C ALA A 159 -5.76 -14.40 4.21
N ASP A 160 -5.84 -14.83 5.47
CA ASP A 160 -7.12 -14.92 6.18
C ASP A 160 -7.50 -13.52 6.68
N THR A 161 -8.46 -12.91 5.99
CA THR A 161 -8.92 -11.55 6.27
C THR A 161 -10.14 -11.53 7.19
N THR A 162 -10.44 -12.60 7.91
CA THR A 162 -11.61 -12.68 8.79
C THR A 162 -11.68 -11.52 9.78
N PHE A 163 -10.54 -11.09 10.29
CA PHE A 163 -10.44 -10.00 11.26
C PHE A 163 -10.13 -8.62 10.65
N TYR A 164 -9.94 -8.57 9.34
CA TYR A 164 -9.87 -7.31 8.61
C TYR A 164 -11.28 -6.82 8.34
N ASP A 165 -11.73 -5.88 9.17
CA ASP A 165 -13.09 -5.37 9.16
C ASP A 165 -13.12 -3.98 8.50
N SER A 166 -13.10 -3.97 7.17
CA SER A 166 -13.12 -2.74 6.36
C SER A 166 -14.07 -2.87 5.17
N PRO A 167 -15.39 -2.80 5.41
CA PRO A 167 -16.39 -2.97 4.36
C PRO A 167 -16.22 -1.99 3.20
N ASP A 168 -15.70 -0.78 3.45
CA ASP A 168 -15.47 0.23 2.42
C ASP A 168 -14.39 -0.16 1.40
N THR A 169 -13.44 -1.02 1.78
CA THR A 169 -12.41 -1.53 0.88
C THR A 169 -12.73 -2.93 0.33
N GLU A 170 -13.53 -3.71 1.05
CA GLU A 170 -13.83 -5.11 0.72
C GLU A 170 -15.04 -5.26 -0.20
N LYS A 171 -16.14 -4.53 0.06
CA LYS A 171 -17.33 -4.55 -0.80
C LYS A 171 -17.03 -4.16 -2.26
N PRO A 172 -16.18 -3.15 -2.55
CA PRO A 172 -15.80 -2.85 -3.93
C PRO A 172 -15.08 -3.98 -4.67
N VAL A 173 -14.46 -4.93 -3.94
CA VAL A 173 -13.80 -6.12 -4.53
C VAL A 173 -14.78 -7.26 -4.78
N GLY A 174 -15.98 -7.21 -4.20
CA GLY A 174 -17.05 -8.20 -4.37
C GLY A 174 -17.45 -8.94 -3.09
N PHE A 175 -16.75 -8.75 -1.96
CA PHE A 175 -17.16 -9.37 -0.70
C PHE A 175 -18.59 -8.98 -0.31
N GLY A 176 -19.35 -9.97 0.17
CA GLY A 176 -20.75 -9.80 0.58
C GLY A 176 -21.75 -9.73 -0.58
N GLN A 177 -21.31 -9.79 -1.85
CA GLN A 177 -22.21 -9.90 -2.98
C GLN A 177 -22.68 -11.36 -3.17
N PRO A 178 -23.89 -11.60 -3.68
CA PRO A 178 -24.30 -12.95 -4.09
C PRO A 178 -23.29 -13.56 -5.06
N ILE A 179 -23.02 -14.87 -4.92
CA ILE A 179 -21.98 -15.55 -5.72
C ILE A 179 -22.29 -15.54 -7.24
N ASP A 180 -23.53 -15.37 -7.60
CA ASP A 180 -24.01 -15.28 -9.00
C ASP A 180 -24.19 -13.83 -9.50
N HIS A 181 -23.70 -12.83 -8.71
CA HIS A 181 -23.82 -11.42 -9.11
C HIS A 181 -23.05 -11.17 -10.42
N PRO A 182 -23.70 -10.59 -11.46
CA PRO A 182 -23.14 -10.52 -12.80
C PRO A 182 -21.91 -9.62 -12.95
N GLU A 183 -21.70 -8.69 -12.01
CA GLU A 183 -20.61 -7.71 -12.08
C GLU A 183 -19.39 -8.08 -11.22
N LEU A 184 -19.33 -9.29 -10.63
CA LEU A 184 -18.23 -9.67 -9.73
C LEU A 184 -16.84 -9.50 -10.38
N GLN A 185 -16.69 -9.89 -11.66
CA GLN A 185 -15.41 -9.73 -12.37
C GLN A 185 -15.01 -8.26 -12.48
N GLU A 186 -15.97 -7.39 -12.80
CA GLU A 186 -15.70 -5.96 -12.94
C GLU A 186 -15.45 -5.29 -11.58
N MET A 187 -16.17 -5.71 -10.53
CA MET A 187 -15.91 -5.25 -9.15
C MET A 187 -14.49 -5.63 -8.71
N ALA A 188 -14.09 -6.89 -8.87
CA ALA A 188 -12.74 -7.32 -8.55
C ALA A 188 -11.68 -6.54 -9.34
N ARG A 189 -11.89 -6.37 -10.66
CA ARG A 189 -10.98 -5.62 -11.53
C ARG A 189 -10.84 -4.17 -11.09
N LYS A 190 -11.94 -3.48 -10.77
CA LYS A 190 -11.90 -2.08 -10.31
C LYS A 190 -11.36 -1.95 -8.90
N GLY A 191 -11.84 -2.77 -7.98
CA GLY A 191 -11.45 -2.72 -6.56
C GLY A 191 -10.00 -3.06 -6.31
N THR A 192 -9.34 -3.78 -7.24
CA THR A 192 -7.94 -4.16 -7.16
C THR A 192 -7.06 -3.58 -8.27
N ALA A 193 -7.51 -2.54 -8.97
CA ALA A 193 -6.82 -1.96 -10.11
C ALA A 193 -5.37 -1.52 -9.81
N ILE A 194 -5.07 -1.22 -8.54
CA ILE A 194 -3.73 -0.87 -8.08
C ILE A 194 -2.70 -2.00 -8.34
N PHE A 195 -3.10 -3.27 -8.34
CA PHE A 195 -2.23 -4.39 -8.70
C PHE A 195 -1.88 -4.38 -10.19
N GLY A 196 -2.73 -3.83 -11.05
CA GLY A 196 -2.39 -3.58 -12.45
C GLY A 196 -1.26 -2.56 -12.62
N GLU A 197 -1.18 -1.55 -11.74
CA GLU A 197 -0.04 -0.63 -11.69
C GLU A 197 1.22 -1.34 -11.17
N ALA A 198 1.09 -2.24 -10.20
CA ALA A 198 2.20 -3.03 -9.69
C ALA A 198 2.77 -4.01 -10.73
N VAL A 199 1.93 -4.58 -11.61
CA VAL A 199 2.41 -5.34 -12.78
C VAL A 199 3.30 -4.48 -13.66
N ARG A 200 2.92 -3.22 -13.91
CA ARG A 200 3.73 -2.28 -14.69
C ARG A 200 5.04 -1.92 -13.99
N LEU A 201 5.01 -1.70 -12.67
CA LEU A 201 6.23 -1.50 -11.88
C LEU A 201 7.24 -2.63 -12.09
N VAL A 202 6.78 -3.89 -12.03
CA VAL A 202 7.66 -5.06 -12.24
C VAL A 202 8.16 -5.10 -13.68
N ALA A 203 7.30 -4.79 -14.67
CA ALA A 203 7.68 -4.73 -16.08
C ALA A 203 8.75 -3.66 -16.34
N ASP A 204 8.57 -2.46 -15.78
CA ASP A 204 9.54 -1.36 -15.88
C ASP A 204 10.90 -1.76 -15.29
N ALA A 205 10.89 -2.41 -14.11
CA ALA A 205 12.11 -2.90 -13.47
C ALA A 205 12.83 -4.01 -14.28
N LEU A 206 12.08 -4.80 -15.06
CA LEU A 206 12.64 -5.81 -15.97
C LEU A 206 13.03 -5.23 -17.33
N GLY A 207 12.69 -3.97 -17.62
CA GLY A 207 12.93 -3.31 -18.90
C GLY A 207 12.10 -3.91 -20.04
N VAL A 208 10.88 -4.37 -19.78
CA VAL A 208 10.00 -5.01 -20.76
C VAL A 208 8.74 -4.20 -20.99
N GLU A 209 8.32 -4.13 -22.25
CA GLU A 209 7.04 -3.55 -22.65
C GLU A 209 5.96 -4.63 -22.63
N LEU A 210 4.81 -4.33 -22.01
CA LEU A 210 3.69 -5.25 -21.92
C LEU A 210 2.72 -5.03 -23.08
N ASP A 211 2.32 -6.12 -23.73
CA ASP A 211 1.25 -6.08 -24.75
C ASP A 211 -0.11 -5.83 -24.10
N GLU A 212 -0.33 -6.41 -22.91
CA GLU A 212 -1.61 -6.35 -22.17
C GLU A 212 -1.36 -6.47 -20.66
N VAL A 213 -2.21 -5.78 -19.87
CA VAL A 213 -2.38 -6.03 -18.44
C VAL A 213 -3.80 -6.54 -18.23
N ARG A 214 -3.95 -7.76 -17.75
CA ARG A 214 -5.22 -8.46 -17.62
C ARG A 214 -5.51 -8.83 -16.17
N CYS A 215 -6.78 -8.72 -15.78
CA CYS A 215 -7.29 -9.18 -14.49
C CYS A 215 -8.22 -10.39 -14.68
N VAL A 216 -8.01 -11.42 -13.91
CA VAL A 216 -8.88 -12.61 -13.83
C VAL A 216 -9.21 -12.83 -12.36
N ALA A 217 -10.49 -13.07 -12.04
CA ALA A 217 -10.93 -13.30 -10.67
C ALA A 217 -11.76 -14.58 -10.55
N GLU A 218 -11.61 -15.26 -9.42
CA GLU A 218 -12.44 -16.39 -8.98
C GLU A 218 -13.00 -16.06 -7.60
N PHE A 219 -14.16 -16.62 -7.28
CA PHE A 219 -14.88 -16.30 -6.06
C PHE A 219 -15.31 -17.56 -5.33
N ALA A 220 -15.32 -17.49 -4.00
CA ALA A 220 -15.87 -18.52 -3.13
C ALA A 220 -16.95 -17.90 -2.23
N GLN A 221 -18.06 -18.61 -2.09
CA GLN A 221 -19.14 -18.21 -1.19
C GLN A 221 -18.95 -18.78 0.21
N THR A 222 -19.51 -18.11 1.22
CA THR A 222 -19.67 -18.73 2.53
C THR A 222 -20.92 -19.60 2.55
N THR A 223 -20.87 -20.77 3.26
CA THR A 223 -22.02 -21.67 3.44
C THR A 223 -22.81 -21.36 4.71
N ALA A 224 -22.35 -20.42 5.53
CA ALA A 224 -23.02 -19.94 6.74
C ALA A 224 -22.83 -18.42 6.88
N ASP A 225 -23.71 -17.76 7.58
CA ASP A 225 -23.58 -16.33 7.86
C ASP A 225 -22.27 -16.07 8.63
N LEU A 226 -21.56 -15.02 8.22
CA LEU A 226 -20.33 -14.55 8.85
C LEU A 226 -20.59 -13.20 9.49
N GLU A 227 -20.64 -13.17 10.82
CA GLU A 227 -20.74 -11.93 11.58
C GLU A 227 -19.35 -11.36 11.85
N MET A 228 -19.13 -10.13 11.44
CA MET A 228 -17.94 -9.33 11.73
C MET A 228 -18.33 -8.14 12.61
N ALA A 229 -17.37 -7.38 13.11
CA ALA A 229 -17.67 -6.30 14.05
C ALA A 229 -18.56 -5.20 13.45
N SER A 230 -18.41 -4.87 12.14
CA SER A 230 -19.14 -3.76 11.49
C SER A 230 -20.19 -4.20 10.47
N TRP A 231 -20.17 -5.45 10.00
CA TRP A 231 -21.09 -5.96 8.97
C TRP A 231 -21.20 -7.48 8.97
N THR A 232 -22.15 -8.01 8.22
CA THR A 232 -22.38 -9.45 8.06
C THR A 232 -22.27 -9.82 6.58
N ILE A 233 -21.72 -10.99 6.29
CA ILE A 233 -21.79 -11.65 4.98
C ILE A 233 -22.75 -12.82 5.11
N ASP A 234 -23.85 -12.76 4.37
CA ASP A 234 -24.88 -13.81 4.40
C ASP A 234 -24.40 -15.08 3.68
N ALA A 235 -24.94 -16.22 4.06
CA ALA A 235 -24.71 -17.48 3.38
C ALA A 235 -25.07 -17.38 1.88
N GLY A 236 -24.22 -17.96 1.01
CA GLY A 236 -24.34 -17.84 -0.45
C GLY A 236 -23.70 -16.58 -1.04
N CYS A 237 -23.14 -15.71 -0.20
CA CYS A 237 -22.43 -14.53 -0.65
C CYS A 237 -20.90 -14.74 -0.67
N VAL A 238 -20.21 -13.92 -1.47
CA VAL A 238 -18.74 -13.97 -1.62
C VAL A 238 -18.06 -13.68 -0.29
N ALA A 239 -17.25 -14.62 0.15
CA ALA A 239 -16.39 -14.53 1.33
C ALA A 239 -14.95 -14.96 1.02
N GLY A 240 -14.65 -15.33 -0.21
CA GLY A 240 -13.31 -15.57 -0.72
C GLY A 240 -13.15 -15.00 -2.11
N VAL A 241 -11.98 -14.38 -2.37
CA VAL A 241 -11.60 -13.89 -3.70
C VAL A 241 -10.19 -14.38 -4.03
N TYR A 242 -9.99 -14.84 -5.26
CA TYR A 242 -8.70 -15.09 -5.86
C TYR A 242 -8.59 -14.21 -7.10
N ILE A 243 -7.65 -13.31 -7.13
CA ILE A 243 -7.49 -12.31 -8.19
C ILE A 243 -6.08 -12.40 -8.72
N SER A 244 -5.95 -12.60 -10.03
CA SER A 244 -4.68 -12.64 -10.77
C SER A 244 -4.60 -11.43 -11.69
N TRP A 245 -3.58 -10.60 -11.49
CA TRP A 245 -3.20 -9.51 -12.38
C TRP A 245 -1.98 -9.94 -13.19
N GLN A 246 -2.12 -9.99 -14.49
CA GLN A 246 -1.16 -10.58 -15.42
C GLN A 246 -0.58 -9.54 -16.38
N GLY A 247 0.75 -9.51 -16.47
CA GLY A 247 1.47 -8.81 -17.52
C GLY A 247 1.83 -9.76 -18.65
N ILE A 248 1.30 -9.48 -19.85
CA ILE A 248 1.43 -10.33 -21.03
C ILE A 248 2.48 -9.77 -21.97
N VAL A 249 3.39 -10.63 -22.44
CA VAL A 249 4.38 -10.34 -23.46
C VAL A 249 4.37 -11.45 -24.50
N SER A 250 4.17 -11.12 -25.76
CA SER A 250 4.08 -12.08 -26.88
C SER A 250 3.11 -13.23 -26.64
N GLY A 251 1.97 -12.92 -26.02
CA GLY A 251 0.90 -13.86 -25.69
C GLY A 251 1.16 -14.74 -24.46
N ASN A 252 2.29 -14.59 -23.77
CA ASN A 252 2.65 -15.35 -22.58
C ASN A 252 2.57 -14.46 -21.32
N THR A 253 2.16 -15.05 -20.20
CA THR A 253 2.17 -14.37 -18.91
C THR A 253 3.61 -14.33 -18.38
N LEU A 254 4.22 -13.15 -18.41
CA LEU A 254 5.55 -12.90 -17.86
C LEU A 254 5.48 -12.51 -16.36
N ILE A 255 4.47 -11.74 -15.98
CA ILE A 255 4.28 -11.26 -14.61
C ILE A 255 2.89 -11.71 -14.15
N ASP A 256 2.80 -12.22 -12.93
CA ASP A 256 1.57 -12.80 -12.38
C ASP A 256 1.47 -12.45 -10.89
N LEU A 257 0.68 -11.40 -10.59
CA LEU A 257 0.44 -10.96 -9.23
C LEU A 257 -0.89 -11.51 -8.75
N ASN A 258 -0.84 -12.41 -7.78
CA ASN A 258 -1.97 -13.15 -7.28
C ASN A 258 -2.28 -12.77 -5.84
N VAL A 259 -3.53 -12.46 -5.56
CA VAL A 259 -4.03 -12.28 -4.20
C VAL A 259 -5.14 -13.29 -3.93
N ARG A 260 -5.02 -14.00 -2.80
CA ARG A 260 -6.04 -14.91 -2.30
C ARG A 260 -6.45 -14.47 -0.91
N TRP A 261 -7.60 -13.86 -0.81
CA TRP A 261 -8.17 -13.41 0.45
C TRP A 261 -9.41 -14.23 0.78
N ARG A 262 -9.51 -14.66 2.03
CA ARG A 262 -10.67 -15.41 2.52
C ARG A 262 -11.15 -14.86 3.85
N LYS A 263 -12.45 -15.04 4.10
CA LYS A 263 -13.09 -14.78 5.40
C LYS A 263 -13.82 -16.03 5.89
N GLY A 264 -13.70 -16.31 7.19
CA GLY A 264 -14.35 -17.47 7.81
C GLY A 264 -13.77 -18.82 7.41
N GLN A 265 -14.39 -19.88 7.90
CA GLN A 265 -13.90 -21.25 7.74
C GLN A 265 -14.79 -22.11 6.83
N THR A 266 -15.93 -21.58 6.35
CA THR A 266 -16.98 -22.31 5.66
C THR A 266 -17.11 -21.89 4.19
N LEU A 267 -15.99 -21.84 3.46
CA LEU A 267 -15.98 -21.46 2.04
C LEU A 267 -16.33 -22.64 1.11
N GLU A 268 -17.01 -22.31 0.02
CA GLU A 268 -17.24 -23.20 -1.12
C GLU A 268 -16.90 -22.48 -2.44
N PRO A 269 -15.87 -22.93 -3.22
CA PRO A 269 -14.93 -24.00 -2.87
C PRO A 269 -14.07 -23.67 -1.65
N ASP A 270 -13.62 -24.70 -0.90
CA ASP A 270 -12.76 -24.53 0.27
C ASP A 270 -11.34 -24.17 -0.15
N TRP A 271 -11.05 -22.90 -0.18
CA TRP A 271 -9.70 -22.40 -0.44
C TRP A 271 -8.90 -22.35 0.86
N LYS A 272 -8.11 -23.38 1.07
CA LYS A 272 -7.19 -23.39 2.21
C LYS A 272 -6.06 -22.40 2.01
N ILE A 273 -5.69 -21.75 3.09
CA ILE A 273 -4.48 -20.95 3.19
C ILE A 273 -3.50 -21.74 4.04
N ASP A 274 -2.51 -22.36 3.38
CA ASP A 274 -1.47 -23.16 4.05
C ASP A 274 -0.40 -22.25 4.69
N GLN A 275 -0.25 -21.03 4.19
CA GLN A 275 0.70 -20.04 4.67
C GLN A 275 0.19 -18.63 4.38
N ASP A 276 -0.03 -17.86 5.44
CA ASP A 276 -0.27 -16.41 5.32
C ASP A 276 1.02 -15.67 4.91
N GLY A 277 0.88 -14.66 4.08
CA GLY A 277 1.97 -13.82 3.60
C GLY A 277 2.23 -13.98 2.11
N TRP A 278 3.50 -13.89 1.71
CA TRP A 278 3.87 -13.85 0.30
C TRP A 278 4.80 -14.99 -0.07
N VAL A 279 4.56 -15.58 -1.23
CA VAL A 279 5.48 -16.49 -1.91
C VAL A 279 5.80 -15.89 -3.27
N ILE A 280 7.04 -15.48 -3.44
CA ILE A 280 7.57 -14.92 -4.67
C ILE A 280 8.36 -16.01 -5.38
N GLN A 281 8.08 -16.22 -6.66
CA GLN A 281 8.78 -17.18 -7.51
C GLN A 281 9.24 -16.51 -8.78
N ILE A 282 10.52 -16.68 -9.07
CA ILE A 282 11.13 -16.32 -10.35
C ILE A 282 11.42 -17.62 -11.09
N ASP A 283 10.66 -17.89 -12.14
CA ASP A 283 10.98 -18.98 -13.05
C ASP A 283 12.06 -18.48 -14.03
N GLY A 284 13.18 -19.17 -14.08
CA GLY A 284 14.32 -18.69 -14.86
C GLY A 284 15.60 -19.45 -14.55
N GLN A 285 16.73 -18.81 -14.74
CA GLN A 285 18.05 -19.39 -14.52
C GLN A 285 18.89 -18.51 -13.57
N PRO A 286 19.05 -18.93 -12.30
CA PRO A 286 18.34 -20.03 -11.63
C PRO A 286 16.88 -19.71 -11.36
N THR A 287 16.07 -20.73 -11.00
CA THR A 287 14.76 -20.51 -10.38
C THR A 287 14.96 -20.08 -8.92
N VAL A 288 14.24 -19.03 -8.50
CA VAL A 288 14.35 -18.48 -7.15
C VAL A 288 12.98 -18.52 -6.48
N THR A 289 12.93 -18.92 -5.22
CA THR A 289 11.73 -18.83 -4.39
C THR A 289 12.05 -18.06 -3.10
N THR A 290 11.28 -17.00 -2.84
CA THR A 290 11.35 -16.22 -1.61
C THR A 290 10.02 -16.35 -0.87
N LYS A 291 10.06 -16.68 0.42
CA LYS A 291 8.88 -16.75 1.29
C LYS A 291 8.96 -15.68 2.35
N VAL A 292 7.88 -14.93 2.52
CA VAL A 292 7.79 -13.84 3.49
C VAL A 292 6.58 -14.08 4.36
N GLY A 293 6.81 -14.18 5.66
CA GLY A 293 5.78 -14.25 6.67
C GLY A 293 6.08 -13.22 7.78
N PHE A 294 5.07 -12.80 8.49
CA PHE A 294 5.18 -11.84 9.57
C PHE A 294 4.68 -12.47 10.86
N LEU A 295 5.44 -12.27 11.93
CA LEU A 295 5.08 -12.75 13.26
C LEU A 295 5.15 -11.57 14.23
N PRO A 296 4.28 -11.54 15.26
CA PRO A 296 4.42 -10.56 16.32
C PRO A 296 5.72 -10.79 17.07
N PRO A 297 6.40 -9.72 17.50
CA PRO A 297 7.60 -9.89 18.32
C PRO A 297 7.25 -10.48 19.70
N PRO A 298 8.21 -11.14 20.41
CA PRO A 298 7.93 -11.81 21.68
C PRO A 298 7.37 -10.91 22.79
N TYR A 299 7.60 -9.61 22.71
CA TYR A 299 7.09 -8.62 23.65
C TYR A 299 5.75 -8.01 23.25
N PHE A 300 5.20 -8.42 22.10
CA PHE A 300 3.91 -7.93 21.62
C PHE A 300 2.80 -8.45 22.52
N GLN A 301 2.02 -7.53 23.07
CA GLN A 301 0.87 -7.86 23.89
C GLN A 301 -0.39 -7.53 23.10
N ALA A 302 -1.19 -8.53 22.79
CA ALA A 302 -2.48 -8.37 22.19
C ALA A 302 -3.55 -8.74 23.22
N GLU A 303 -4.49 -7.84 23.48
CA GLU A 303 -5.68 -8.10 24.28
C GLU A 303 -6.79 -8.68 23.41
N THR A 304 -6.79 -8.30 22.13
CA THR A 304 -7.75 -8.74 21.11
C THR A 304 -7.05 -9.16 19.84
N ILE A 305 -7.73 -9.90 18.99
CA ILE A 305 -7.23 -10.26 17.67
C ILE A 305 -7.06 -8.99 16.80
N ALA A 306 -7.90 -7.97 16.99
CA ALA A 306 -7.77 -6.70 16.28
C ALA A 306 -6.43 -6.00 16.53
N ASP A 307 -5.77 -6.26 17.67
CA ASP A 307 -4.46 -5.68 17.97
C ASP A 307 -3.38 -6.16 17.00
N PHE A 308 -3.50 -7.40 16.48
CA PHE A 308 -2.61 -7.91 15.44
C PHE A 308 -2.70 -7.12 14.13
N MET A 309 -3.83 -6.47 13.86
CA MET A 309 -3.99 -5.60 12.69
C MET A 309 -3.04 -4.40 12.72
N THR A 310 -2.59 -3.98 13.92
CA THR A 310 -1.59 -2.92 14.07
C THR A 310 -0.27 -3.29 13.36
N LEU A 311 0.13 -4.57 13.38
CA LEU A 311 1.32 -5.03 12.66
C LEU A 311 1.15 -4.85 11.14
N GLY A 312 -0.04 -5.15 10.62
CA GLY A 312 -0.39 -4.90 9.21
C GLY A 312 -0.30 -3.41 8.84
N HIS A 313 -0.78 -2.53 9.73
CA HIS A 313 -0.69 -1.08 9.51
C HIS A 313 0.77 -0.59 9.49
N ILE A 314 1.64 -1.13 10.37
CA ILE A 314 3.07 -0.83 10.39
C ILE A 314 3.72 -1.32 9.09
N MET A 315 3.46 -2.57 8.67
CA MET A 315 4.01 -3.13 7.43
C MET A 315 3.59 -2.32 6.20
N THR A 316 2.38 -1.76 6.21
CA THR A 316 1.88 -0.89 5.12
C THR A 316 2.53 0.50 5.16
N ALA A 317 2.73 1.08 6.35
CA ALA A 317 3.27 2.42 6.52
C ALA A 317 4.77 2.51 6.17
N MET A 318 5.55 1.53 6.64
CA MET A 318 7.02 1.60 6.64
C MET A 318 7.67 1.69 5.27
N PRO A 319 7.22 1.00 4.21
CA PRO A 319 7.82 1.15 2.89
C PRO A 319 7.79 2.59 2.36
N ALA A 320 6.70 3.32 2.59
CA ALA A 320 6.58 4.72 2.21
C ALA A 320 7.45 5.64 3.11
N VAL A 321 7.43 5.44 4.43
CA VAL A 321 8.22 6.24 5.36
C VAL A 321 9.73 6.07 5.11
N ASN A 322 10.19 4.83 4.87
CA ASN A 322 11.60 4.55 4.56
C ASN A 322 12.06 5.14 3.21
N ALA A 323 11.13 5.45 2.31
CA ALA A 323 11.43 6.04 1.02
C ALA A 323 11.66 7.56 1.07
N ILE A 324 11.30 8.27 2.16
CA ILE A 324 11.34 9.73 2.25
C ILE A 324 12.67 10.30 1.75
N ALA A 325 13.80 9.80 2.26
CA ALA A 325 15.12 10.31 1.89
C ALA A 325 15.43 10.13 0.39
N ALA A 326 15.06 8.98 -0.17
CA ALA A 326 15.28 8.68 -1.59
C ALA A 326 14.37 9.54 -2.49
N VAL A 327 13.12 9.74 -2.08
CA VAL A 327 12.13 10.53 -2.82
C VAL A 327 12.49 12.02 -2.82
N VAL A 328 12.96 12.55 -1.69
CA VAL A 328 13.44 13.96 -1.61
C VAL A 328 14.67 14.19 -2.49
N ALA A 329 15.50 13.17 -2.70
CA ALA A 329 16.69 13.26 -3.54
C ALA A 329 16.42 12.93 -5.03
N ALA A 330 15.25 12.44 -5.37
CA ALA A 330 14.90 12.00 -6.72
C ALA A 330 14.59 13.18 -7.66
N PRO A 331 14.73 13.02 -8.97
CA PRO A 331 14.25 13.99 -9.95
C PRO A 331 12.73 14.21 -9.85
N PRO A 332 12.23 15.42 -10.18
CA PRO A 332 10.80 15.71 -10.15
C PRO A 332 9.99 14.79 -11.04
N GLY A 333 8.90 14.23 -10.48
CA GLY A 333 8.01 13.35 -11.22
C GLY A 333 7.37 12.26 -10.35
N ILE A 334 6.71 11.32 -11.01
CA ILE A 334 6.26 10.07 -10.41
C ILE A 334 7.44 9.10 -10.45
N VAL A 335 7.85 8.56 -9.31
CA VAL A 335 8.92 7.56 -9.21
C VAL A 335 8.40 6.29 -8.55
N THR A 336 9.03 5.18 -8.90
CA THR A 336 8.73 3.84 -8.40
C THR A 336 9.99 3.18 -7.85
N TYR A 337 9.89 1.93 -7.39
CA TYR A 337 11.08 1.15 -7.00
C TYR A 337 12.03 0.85 -8.19
N ALA A 338 11.57 1.00 -9.43
CA ALA A 338 12.44 0.88 -10.60
C ALA A 338 13.37 2.10 -10.78
N ASP A 339 12.98 3.26 -10.23
CA ASP A 339 13.69 4.53 -10.36
C ASP A 339 14.55 4.85 -9.14
N LEU A 340 14.11 4.43 -7.95
CA LEU A 340 14.74 4.76 -6.68
C LEU A 340 15.90 3.81 -6.35
N PRO A 341 16.95 4.29 -5.65
CA PRO A 341 17.88 3.38 -5.00
C PRO A 341 17.13 2.57 -3.93
N LEU A 342 17.76 1.46 -3.49
CA LEU A 342 17.18 0.66 -2.41
C LEU A 342 16.84 1.55 -1.20
N THR A 343 15.59 1.58 -0.82
CA THR A 343 15.12 2.33 0.35
C THR A 343 15.52 1.61 1.64
N LEU A 344 16.14 2.35 2.58
CA LEU A 344 16.76 1.74 3.75
C LEU A 344 16.02 2.13 5.03
N PRO A 345 15.86 1.20 6.00
CA PRO A 345 15.19 1.45 7.28
C PRO A 345 16.11 2.19 8.27
N LEU A 346 16.67 3.33 7.85
CA LEU A 346 17.60 4.11 8.65
C LEU A 346 16.92 4.69 9.88
N GLY A 347 17.61 4.60 11.05
CA GLY A 347 17.14 5.16 12.31
C GLY A 347 16.25 4.24 13.15
N TYR A 348 15.86 3.06 12.66
CA TYR A 348 14.98 2.13 13.37
C TYR A 348 15.70 0.99 14.10
N ALA A 349 17.02 0.81 13.88
CA ALA A 349 17.78 -0.14 14.66
C ALA A 349 17.89 0.34 16.12
N LYS A 350 17.48 -0.50 17.07
CA LYS A 350 17.64 -0.25 18.50
C LYS A 350 18.90 -0.99 18.98
N VAL A 351 19.82 -0.28 19.63
CA VAL A 351 21.10 -0.81 20.15
C VAL A 351 21.01 -0.86 21.66
#